data_4f37119ea827d1dec2b956d3d73fb327
#
_entry.id   4f37119ea827d1dec2b956d3d73fb327
#
_cell.length_a   1.000
_cell.length_b   1.000
_cell.length_c   1.000
_cell.angle_alpha   90.00
_cell.angle_beta   90.00
_cell.angle_gamma   90.00
#
_symmetry.space_group_name_H-M   'P 1'
#
loop_
_entity.id
_entity.type
_entity.pdbx_description
1 polymer ?
#
loop_
_entity_poly.entity_id
_entity_poly.type
_entity_poly.pdbx_seq_one_letter_code
_entity_poly.pdbx_strand_id
1 'polypeptide(L)'
;TRFSPLINIEIDAHQPQLAANMIKRLIVLSNEMQVNIKTKQMGQKRIFIEDRINEVIKDLSLAEGRLKSFQERNRRPNQSPSLLLEESRLARDVTLQNNLYLTLKTQYEEAKIEEVERTPMVETVDAPIPPFQPEGPRVIINTTMVGSFAFLLLFISFLIKDTFMRFKVT
;
A
#
# COMPACT_ATOMS: atom_id res chain seq x y z
N THR A 1 -11.01 13.78 -4.92
CA THR A 1 -11.57 12.48 -4.47
C THR A 1 -10.52 11.41 -4.76
N ARG A 2 -9.80 10.95 -3.73
CA ARG A 2 -8.92 9.78 -3.85
C ARG A 2 -9.82 8.55 -3.80
N PHE A 3 -9.98 7.88 -4.93
CA PHE A 3 -10.58 6.56 -4.96
C PHE A 3 -9.57 5.59 -4.31
N SER A 4 -9.85 5.16 -3.09
CA SER A 4 -9.13 4.02 -2.52
C SER A 4 -9.51 2.77 -3.33
N PRO A 5 -8.56 1.99 -3.82
CA PRO A 5 -8.87 0.74 -4.52
C PRO A 5 -9.60 -0.20 -3.55
N LEU A 6 -10.77 -0.66 -3.95
CA LEU A 6 -11.51 -1.69 -3.22
C LEU A 6 -10.88 -3.04 -3.56
N ILE A 7 -10.50 -3.80 -2.54
CA ILE A 7 -9.98 -5.17 -2.69
C ILE A 7 -11.05 -6.12 -2.19
N ASN A 8 -11.50 -7.01 -3.05
CA ASN A 8 -12.40 -8.10 -2.67
C ASN A 8 -11.58 -9.35 -2.34
N ILE A 9 -11.84 -9.96 -1.19
CA ILE A 9 -11.16 -11.18 -0.73
C ILE A 9 -12.20 -12.24 -0.49
N GLU A 10 -12.11 -13.35 -1.23
CA GLU A 10 -12.98 -14.51 -1.12
C GLU A 10 -12.18 -15.71 -0.67
N ILE A 11 -12.72 -16.49 0.28
CA ILE A 11 -12.09 -17.72 0.79
C ILE A 11 -13.13 -18.81 0.85
N ASP A 12 -12.84 -19.92 0.17
CA ASP A 12 -13.64 -21.15 0.24
C ASP A 12 -13.12 -22.06 1.35
N ALA A 13 -14.01 -22.52 2.22
CA ALA A 13 -13.68 -23.50 3.26
C ALA A 13 -14.85 -24.45 3.50
N HIS A 14 -14.54 -25.66 3.97
CA HIS A 14 -15.56 -26.69 4.27
C HIS A 14 -16.52 -26.28 5.39
N GLN A 15 -16.09 -25.37 6.27
CA GLN A 15 -16.90 -24.86 7.37
C GLN A 15 -17.04 -23.34 7.27
N PRO A 16 -18.27 -22.80 7.33
CA PRO A 16 -18.51 -21.35 7.21
C PRO A 16 -17.75 -20.52 8.25
N GLN A 17 -17.67 -21.02 9.49
CA GLN A 17 -16.97 -20.35 10.58
C GLN A 17 -15.44 -20.32 10.35
N LEU A 18 -14.90 -21.37 9.74
CA LEU A 18 -13.46 -21.43 9.39
C LEU A 18 -13.13 -20.37 8.34
N ALA A 19 -13.94 -20.24 7.27
CA ALA A 19 -13.78 -19.21 6.26
C ALA A 19 -13.77 -17.79 6.86
N ALA A 20 -14.76 -17.48 7.69
CA ALA A 20 -14.84 -16.18 8.37
C ALA A 20 -13.64 -15.91 9.29
N ASN A 21 -13.18 -16.91 10.04
CA ASN A 21 -12.00 -16.78 10.91
C ASN A 21 -10.70 -16.60 10.12
N MET A 22 -10.57 -17.28 8.98
CA MET A 22 -9.42 -17.11 8.09
C MET A 22 -9.35 -15.69 7.53
N ILE A 23 -10.47 -15.12 7.07
CA ILE A 23 -10.52 -13.72 6.59
C ILE A 23 -10.18 -12.76 7.73
N LYS A 24 -10.76 -12.92 8.94
CA LYS A 24 -10.42 -12.10 10.11
C LYS A 24 -8.92 -12.13 10.40
N ARG A 25 -8.33 -13.31 10.40
CA ARG A 25 -6.90 -13.48 10.67
C ARG A 25 -6.05 -12.87 9.57
N LEU A 26 -6.45 -13.01 8.31
CA LEU A 26 -5.80 -12.39 7.17
C LEU A 26 -5.78 -10.86 7.29
N ILE A 27 -6.91 -10.24 7.63
CA ILE A 27 -7.01 -8.78 7.83
C ILE A 27 -6.07 -8.31 8.94
N VAL A 28 -6.06 -9.00 10.09
CA VAL A 28 -5.16 -8.68 11.21
C VAL A 28 -3.70 -8.78 10.79
N LEU A 29 -3.30 -9.89 10.16
CA LEU A 29 -1.92 -10.09 9.69
C LEU A 29 -1.51 -9.07 8.62
N SER A 30 -2.43 -8.73 7.71
CA SER A 30 -2.19 -7.73 6.68
C SER A 30 -1.95 -6.35 7.29
N ASN A 31 -2.76 -5.95 8.28
CA ASN A 31 -2.57 -4.70 9.01
C ASN A 31 -1.24 -4.68 9.78
N GLU A 32 -0.92 -5.75 10.53
CA GLU A 32 0.35 -5.87 11.23
C GLU A 32 1.55 -5.77 10.28
N MET A 33 1.49 -6.48 9.15
CA MET A 33 2.54 -6.44 8.13
C MET A 33 2.70 -5.05 7.53
N GLN A 34 1.61 -4.37 7.19
CA GLN A 34 1.66 -3.02 6.62
C GLN A 34 2.21 -1.99 7.61
N VAL A 35 1.79 -2.06 8.89
CA VAL A 35 2.34 -1.21 9.94
C VAL A 35 3.85 -1.44 10.08
N ASN A 36 4.30 -2.70 10.11
CA ASN A 36 5.72 -3.01 10.21
C ASN A 36 6.53 -2.52 9.01
N ILE A 37 6.00 -2.65 7.79
CA ILE A 37 6.64 -2.14 6.57
C ILE A 37 6.73 -0.61 6.63
N LYS A 38 5.63 0.07 6.96
CA LYS A 38 5.60 1.54 7.09
C LYS A 38 6.61 2.03 8.14
N THR A 39 6.58 1.45 9.34
CA THR A 39 7.52 1.80 10.42
C THR A 39 8.98 1.65 9.96
N LYS A 40 9.31 0.53 9.30
CA LYS A 40 10.66 0.31 8.78
C LYS A 40 11.06 1.33 7.70
N GLN A 41 10.16 1.64 6.78
CA GLN A 41 10.40 2.63 5.72
C GLN A 41 10.60 4.04 6.32
N MET A 42 9.78 4.43 7.29
CA MET A 42 9.90 5.75 7.94
C MET A 42 11.16 5.84 8.80
N GLY A 43 11.54 4.77 9.48
CA GLY A 43 12.82 4.71 10.20
C GLY A 43 14.02 4.87 9.26
N GLN A 44 14.00 4.23 8.10
CA GLN A 44 15.06 4.41 7.08
C GLN A 44 15.07 5.84 6.52
N LYS A 45 13.90 6.42 6.24
CA LYS A 45 13.76 7.81 5.80
C LYS A 45 14.33 8.77 6.85
N ARG A 46 14.00 8.57 8.14
CA ARG A 46 14.52 9.39 9.25
C ARG A 46 16.05 9.34 9.33
N ILE A 47 16.65 8.15 9.27
CA ILE A 47 18.11 7.98 9.28
C ILE A 47 18.76 8.70 8.09
N PHE A 48 18.21 8.53 6.89
CA PHE A 48 18.70 9.22 5.70
C PHE A 48 18.66 10.76 5.85
N ILE A 49 17.54 11.30 6.40
CA ILE A 49 17.42 12.75 6.63
C ILE A 49 18.40 13.21 7.70
N GLU A 50 18.63 12.42 8.75
CA GLU A 50 19.60 12.72 9.80
C GLU A 50 21.02 12.82 9.26
N ASP A 51 21.43 11.87 8.42
CA ASP A 51 22.72 11.93 7.75
C ASP A 51 22.84 13.17 6.87
N ARG A 52 21.76 13.50 6.13
CA ARG A 52 21.74 14.69 5.28
C ARG A 52 21.79 16.00 6.09
N ILE A 53 21.15 16.06 7.25
CA ILE A 53 21.26 17.20 8.19
C ILE A 53 22.72 17.39 8.61
N ASN A 54 23.41 16.30 8.97
CA ASN A 54 24.81 16.37 9.38
C ASN A 54 25.74 16.89 8.27
N GLU A 55 25.47 16.56 7.01
CA GLU A 55 26.18 17.12 5.86
C GLU A 55 25.90 18.62 5.72
N VAL A 56 24.64 19.02 5.75
CA VAL A 56 24.25 20.44 5.60
C VAL A 56 24.78 21.31 6.74
N ILE A 57 24.86 20.81 7.95
CA ILE A 57 25.50 21.53 9.08
C ILE A 57 26.96 21.84 8.77
N LYS A 58 27.70 20.90 8.17
CA LYS A 58 29.09 21.13 7.75
C LYS A 58 29.17 22.17 6.64
N ASP A 59 28.30 22.08 5.64
CA ASP A 59 28.26 23.02 4.52
C ASP A 59 27.87 24.42 5.00
N LEU A 60 26.91 24.54 5.92
CA LEU A 60 26.52 25.80 6.56
C LEU A 60 27.71 26.43 7.30
N SER A 61 28.41 25.65 8.13
CA SER A 61 29.58 26.13 8.86
C SER A 61 30.68 26.60 7.91
N LEU A 62 30.91 25.92 6.78
CA LEU A 62 31.84 26.34 5.74
C LEU A 62 31.40 27.63 5.05
N ALA A 63 30.12 27.78 4.75
CA ALA A 63 29.56 28.98 4.13
C ALA A 63 29.68 30.19 5.09
N GLU A 64 29.34 30.02 6.36
CA GLU A 64 29.49 31.03 7.40
C GLU A 64 30.97 31.43 7.58
N GLY A 65 31.88 30.44 7.60
CA GLY A 65 33.30 30.68 7.67
C GLY A 65 33.85 31.51 6.48
N ARG A 66 33.33 31.23 5.26
CA ARG A 66 33.67 32.01 4.06
C ARG A 66 33.17 33.45 4.15
N LEU A 67 31.93 33.65 4.55
CA LEU A 67 31.36 34.98 4.74
C LEU A 67 32.11 35.77 5.82
N LYS A 68 32.38 35.15 6.96
CA LYS A 68 33.16 35.74 8.06
C LYS A 68 34.56 36.16 7.60
N SER A 69 35.30 35.26 6.94
CA SER A 69 36.64 35.56 6.43
C SER A 69 36.66 36.68 5.39
N PHE A 70 35.60 36.77 4.57
CA PHE A 70 35.42 37.86 3.63
C PHE A 70 35.23 39.20 4.37
N GLN A 71 34.34 39.25 5.36
CA GLN A 71 34.03 40.45 6.15
C GLN A 71 35.25 40.93 6.98
N GLU A 72 36.04 40.00 7.52
CA GLU A 72 37.28 40.33 8.25
C GLU A 72 38.32 40.98 7.36
N ARG A 73 38.45 40.51 6.12
CA ARG A 73 39.42 41.06 5.12
C ARG A 73 38.92 42.37 4.49
N ASN A 74 37.62 42.54 4.35
CA ASN A 74 37.00 43.66 3.66
C ASN A 74 36.08 44.45 4.62
N ARG A 75 36.68 45.22 5.52
CA ARG A 75 35.95 45.98 6.56
C ARG A 75 35.01 47.07 6.02
N ARG A 76 35.14 47.46 4.74
CA ARG A 76 34.31 48.49 4.07
C ARG A 76 33.88 48.01 2.69
N PRO A 77 33.08 46.96 2.57
CA PRO A 77 32.69 46.41 1.27
C PRO A 77 31.85 47.41 0.44
N ASN A 78 31.13 48.32 1.12
CA ASN A 78 30.28 49.33 0.48
C ASN A 78 31.03 50.33 -0.42
N GLN A 79 32.34 50.38 -0.35
CA GLN A 79 33.16 51.28 -1.20
C GLN A 79 33.46 50.71 -2.61
N SER A 80 33.13 49.45 -2.85
CA SER A 80 33.33 48.80 -4.15
C SER A 80 32.10 47.96 -4.53
N PRO A 81 31.49 48.23 -5.70
CA PRO A 81 30.35 47.44 -6.18
C PRO A 81 30.65 45.93 -6.33
N SER A 82 31.89 45.59 -6.68
CA SER A 82 32.31 44.17 -6.81
C SER A 82 32.40 43.46 -5.48
N LEU A 83 32.87 44.14 -4.42
CA LEU A 83 32.92 43.56 -3.06
C LEU A 83 31.51 43.40 -2.48
N LEU A 84 30.63 44.36 -2.73
CA LEU A 84 29.24 44.28 -2.31
C LEU A 84 28.50 43.11 -2.99
N LEU A 85 28.77 42.88 -4.27
CA LEU A 85 28.22 41.74 -4.99
C LEU A 85 28.70 40.41 -4.42
N GLU A 86 30.01 40.33 -4.10
CA GLU A 86 30.59 39.10 -3.54
C GLU A 86 30.05 38.81 -2.12
N GLU A 87 29.96 39.83 -1.26
CA GLU A 87 29.30 39.69 0.05
C GLU A 87 27.88 39.19 -0.08
N SER A 88 27.11 39.74 -1.03
CA SER A 88 25.75 39.33 -1.30
C SER A 88 25.62 37.87 -1.75
N ARG A 89 26.64 37.36 -2.52
CA ARG A 89 26.68 35.95 -2.93
C ARG A 89 26.96 35.04 -1.74
N LEU A 90 27.95 35.38 -0.92
CA LEU A 90 28.28 34.61 0.28
C LEU A 90 27.15 34.60 1.32
N ALA A 91 26.49 35.74 1.50
CA ALA A 91 25.30 35.82 2.38
C ALA A 91 24.14 34.99 1.86
N ARG A 92 23.92 34.95 0.54
CA ARG A 92 22.90 34.05 -0.06
C ARG A 92 23.24 32.59 0.13
N ASP A 93 24.52 32.19 0.01
CA ASP A 93 24.96 30.82 0.24
C ASP A 93 24.64 30.38 1.68
N VAL A 94 24.96 31.21 2.67
CA VAL A 94 24.59 30.98 4.09
C VAL A 94 23.06 30.84 4.24
N THR A 95 22.29 31.75 3.64
CA THR A 95 20.83 31.72 3.71
C THR A 95 20.28 30.45 3.08
N LEU A 96 20.83 30.02 1.94
CA LEU A 96 20.42 28.79 1.25
C LEU A 96 20.67 27.56 2.12
N GLN A 97 21.86 27.42 2.70
CA GLN A 97 22.21 26.29 3.57
C GLN A 97 21.35 26.28 4.85
N ASN A 98 21.11 27.45 5.42
CA ASN A 98 20.24 27.57 6.60
C ASN A 98 18.78 27.14 6.28
N ASN A 99 18.23 27.61 5.17
CA ASN A 99 16.88 27.21 4.75
C ASN A 99 16.79 25.70 4.47
N LEU A 100 17.82 25.12 3.86
CA LEU A 100 17.91 23.67 3.63
C LEU A 100 17.94 22.91 4.96
N TYR A 101 18.74 23.38 5.91
CA TYR A 101 18.79 22.83 7.27
C TYR A 101 17.40 22.84 7.94
N LEU A 102 16.71 23.99 7.92
CA LEU A 102 15.37 24.10 8.51
C LEU A 102 14.34 23.19 7.85
N THR A 103 14.40 23.09 6.51
CA THR A 103 13.51 22.20 5.75
C THR A 103 13.74 20.73 6.11
N LEU A 104 15.02 20.30 6.14
CA LEU A 104 15.37 18.94 6.54
C LEU A 104 14.99 18.65 7.99
N LYS A 105 15.14 19.63 8.90
CA LYS A 105 14.74 19.49 10.28
C LYS A 105 13.24 19.27 10.42
N THR A 106 12.43 20.00 9.67
CA THR A 106 10.97 19.78 9.61
C THR A 106 10.64 18.38 9.10
N GLN A 107 11.26 17.96 7.98
CA GLN A 107 11.05 16.62 7.43
C GLN A 107 11.50 15.50 8.39
N TYR A 108 12.56 15.73 9.17
CA TYR A 108 13.02 14.81 10.20
C TYR A 108 11.96 14.60 11.27
N GLU A 109 11.39 15.69 11.80
CA GLU A 109 10.35 15.59 12.82
C GLU A 109 9.06 14.95 12.26
N GLU A 110 8.69 15.24 11.01
CA GLU A 110 7.58 14.56 10.33
C GLU A 110 7.85 13.05 10.21
N ALA A 111 9.03 12.65 9.71
CA ALA A 111 9.39 11.24 9.58
C ALA A 111 9.41 10.52 10.94
N LYS A 112 9.84 11.21 11.99
CA LYS A 112 9.84 10.69 13.36
C LYS A 112 8.43 10.47 13.92
N ILE A 113 7.50 11.37 13.61
CA ILE A 113 6.09 11.24 13.98
C ILE A 113 5.48 10.05 13.20
N GLU A 114 5.70 9.98 11.87
CA GLU A 114 5.19 8.89 11.02
C GLU A 114 5.77 7.51 11.40
N GLU A 115 7.00 7.45 11.91
CA GLU A 115 7.63 6.19 12.37
C GLU A 115 6.90 5.59 13.58
N VAL A 116 6.36 6.42 14.48
CA VAL A 116 5.65 5.97 15.68
C VAL A 116 4.14 5.82 15.47
N GLU A 117 3.62 6.38 14.40
CA GLU A 117 2.20 6.31 14.08
C GLU A 117 1.80 4.89 13.64
N ARG A 118 0.90 4.26 14.39
CA ARG A 118 0.39 2.90 14.14
C ARG A 118 -1.03 2.91 13.60
N THR A 119 -1.31 3.79 12.65
CA THR A 119 -2.63 3.86 12.04
C THR A 119 -2.86 2.66 11.13
N PRO A 120 -3.94 1.85 11.31
CA PRO A 120 -4.26 0.77 10.41
C PRO A 120 -4.53 1.32 9.01
N MET A 121 -3.94 0.69 7.98
CA MET A 121 -4.05 1.15 6.59
C MET A 121 -5.19 0.47 5.84
N VAL A 122 -5.68 -0.67 6.34
CA VAL A 122 -6.79 -1.42 5.77
C VAL A 122 -8.01 -1.23 6.63
N GLU A 123 -9.03 -0.59 6.05
CA GLU A 123 -10.35 -0.46 6.65
C GLU A 123 -11.28 -1.51 6.04
N THR A 124 -11.97 -2.26 6.89
CA THR A 124 -12.94 -3.27 6.47
C THR A 124 -14.26 -2.59 6.15
N VAL A 125 -14.69 -2.63 4.90
CA VAL A 125 -16.00 -2.13 4.47
C VAL A 125 -17.10 -3.10 4.93
N ASP A 126 -16.88 -4.41 4.70
CA ASP A 126 -17.80 -5.47 5.12
C ASP A 126 -17.14 -6.40 6.14
N ALA A 127 -17.82 -6.64 7.25
CA ALA A 127 -17.37 -7.57 8.26
C ALA A 127 -17.44 -9.02 7.72
N PRO A 128 -16.40 -9.86 7.91
CA PRO A 128 -16.42 -11.26 7.50
C PRO A 128 -17.42 -12.04 8.35
N ILE A 129 -18.63 -12.24 7.83
CA ILE A 129 -19.71 -12.98 8.46
C ILE A 129 -19.77 -14.37 7.83
N PRO A 130 -19.99 -15.45 8.61
CA PRO A 130 -20.20 -16.78 8.06
C PRO A 130 -21.40 -16.78 7.12
N PRO A 131 -21.31 -17.33 5.88
CA PRO A 131 -22.41 -17.39 4.96
C PRO A 131 -23.51 -18.30 5.51
N PHE A 132 -24.77 -17.86 5.37
CA PHE A 132 -25.94 -18.63 5.81
C PHE A 132 -26.25 -19.82 4.90
N GLN A 133 -25.80 -19.80 3.65
CA GLN A 133 -26.03 -20.84 2.66
C GLN A 133 -24.70 -21.30 2.05
N PRO A 134 -24.49 -22.62 1.86
CA PRO A 134 -23.31 -23.12 1.17
C PRO A 134 -23.36 -22.74 -0.32
N GLU A 135 -22.25 -22.23 -0.86
CA GLU A 135 -22.15 -21.88 -2.28
C GLU A 135 -22.01 -23.09 -3.22
N GLY A 136 -21.75 -24.27 -2.68
CA GLY A 136 -21.64 -25.50 -3.45
C GLY A 136 -21.68 -26.77 -2.60
N PRO A 137 -21.75 -27.95 -3.22
CA PRO A 137 -22.23 -28.21 -4.58
C PRO A 137 -23.74 -28.02 -4.67
N ARG A 138 -24.26 -27.53 -5.79
CA ARG A 138 -25.71 -27.40 -6.04
C ARG A 138 -26.34 -28.78 -6.27
N VAL A 139 -26.41 -29.57 -5.19
CA VAL A 139 -26.81 -30.97 -5.20
C VAL A 139 -28.17 -31.16 -5.91
N ILE A 140 -29.15 -30.29 -5.64
CA ILE A 140 -30.47 -30.35 -6.26
C ILE A 140 -30.36 -30.21 -7.79
N ILE A 141 -29.63 -29.25 -8.29
CA ILE A 141 -29.47 -29.01 -9.75
C ILE A 141 -28.75 -30.18 -10.39
N ASN A 142 -27.65 -30.66 -9.79
CA ASN A 142 -26.88 -31.77 -10.33
C ASN A 142 -27.69 -33.08 -10.33
N THR A 143 -28.44 -33.37 -9.26
CA THR A 143 -29.30 -34.57 -9.17
C THR A 143 -30.44 -34.51 -10.18
N THR A 144 -31.08 -33.36 -10.35
CA THR A 144 -32.13 -33.15 -11.35
C THR A 144 -31.62 -33.33 -12.78
N MET A 145 -30.40 -32.79 -13.07
CA MET A 145 -29.75 -32.91 -14.37
C MET A 145 -29.43 -34.37 -14.70
N VAL A 146 -28.83 -35.10 -13.73
CA VAL A 146 -28.53 -36.54 -13.92
C VAL A 146 -29.79 -37.36 -14.05
N GLY A 147 -30.81 -37.11 -13.22
CA GLY A 147 -32.12 -37.81 -13.30
C GLY A 147 -32.84 -37.57 -14.62
N SER A 148 -32.83 -36.33 -15.13
CA SER A 148 -33.40 -35.97 -16.41
C SER A 148 -32.69 -36.70 -17.58
N PHE A 149 -31.37 -36.75 -17.53
CA PHE A 149 -30.56 -37.46 -18.56
C PHE A 149 -30.81 -38.98 -18.54
N ALA A 150 -30.89 -39.57 -17.35
CA ALA A 150 -31.23 -41.00 -17.19
C ALA A 150 -32.64 -41.31 -17.69
N PHE A 151 -33.61 -40.46 -17.41
CA PHE A 151 -34.99 -40.60 -17.88
C PHE A 151 -35.04 -40.56 -19.44
N LEU A 152 -34.33 -39.64 -20.05
CA LEU A 152 -34.24 -39.49 -21.51
C LEU A 152 -33.65 -40.73 -22.20
N LEU A 153 -32.60 -41.32 -21.59
CA LEU A 153 -32.00 -42.56 -22.11
C LEU A 153 -32.98 -43.75 -21.99
N LEU A 154 -33.71 -43.88 -20.89
CA LEU A 154 -34.73 -44.91 -20.71
C LEU A 154 -35.85 -44.74 -21.73
N PHE A 155 -36.32 -43.52 -21.96
CA PHE A 155 -37.36 -43.20 -22.92
C PHE A 155 -36.95 -43.57 -24.37
N ILE A 156 -35.72 -43.21 -24.75
CA ILE A 156 -35.17 -43.59 -26.07
C ILE A 156 -35.09 -45.12 -26.21
N SER A 157 -34.60 -45.81 -25.18
CA SER A 157 -34.49 -47.28 -25.15
C SER A 157 -35.87 -47.94 -25.29
N PHE A 158 -36.90 -47.39 -24.64
CA PHE A 158 -38.30 -47.84 -24.71
C PHE A 158 -38.83 -47.68 -26.18
N LEU A 159 -38.62 -46.51 -26.79
CA LEU A 159 -39.07 -46.25 -28.18
C LEU A 159 -38.39 -47.20 -29.17
N ILE A 160 -37.10 -47.44 -29.02
CA ILE A 160 -36.37 -48.40 -29.87
C ILE A 160 -36.94 -49.80 -29.73
N LYS A 161 -37.22 -50.23 -28.51
CA LYS A 161 -37.80 -51.54 -28.23
C LYS A 161 -39.22 -51.67 -28.78
N ASP A 162 -40.06 -50.64 -28.64
CA ASP A 162 -41.41 -50.63 -29.19
C ASP A 162 -41.41 -50.71 -30.74
N THR A 163 -40.53 -49.93 -31.38
CA THR A 163 -40.36 -49.92 -32.82
C THR A 163 -39.87 -51.29 -33.32
N PHE A 164 -38.92 -51.91 -32.62
CA PHE A 164 -38.41 -53.26 -32.99
C PHE A 164 -39.45 -54.34 -32.84
N MET A 165 -40.33 -54.27 -31.79
CA MET A 165 -41.40 -55.21 -31.59
C MET A 165 -42.49 -55.08 -32.68
N ARG A 166 -42.80 -53.89 -33.16
CA ARG A 166 -43.75 -53.64 -34.25
C ARG A 166 -43.25 -54.20 -35.58
N PHE A 167 -41.97 -54.07 -35.86
CA PHE A 167 -41.35 -54.65 -37.06
C PHE A 167 -41.32 -56.19 -37.09
N LYS A 168 -41.34 -56.83 -35.91
CA LYS A 168 -41.30 -58.31 -35.80
C LYS A 168 -42.68 -59.00 -35.96
N VAL A 169 -43.75 -58.22 -35.95
CA VAL A 169 -45.17 -58.72 -36.03
C VAL A 169 -45.76 -58.52 -37.44
N THR A 170 -45.05 -57.81 -38.33
CA THR A 170 -45.44 -57.70 -39.72
C THR A 170 -44.58 -58.62 -40.54
#